data_164fc92f503e76f70aa6d2d21b628156
#
_entry.id   164fc92f503e76f70aa6d2d21b628156
#
_cell.length_a   1.000
_cell.length_b   1.000
_cell.length_c   1.000
_cell.angle_alpha   90.00
_cell.angle_beta   90.00
_cell.angle_gamma   90.00
#
_symmetry.space_group_name_H-M   'P 1'
#
loop_
_entity.id
_entity.type
_entity.pdbx_description
1 polymer ?
#
loop_
_entity_poly.entity_id
_entity_poly.type
_entity_poly.pdbx_seq_one_letter_code
_entity_poly.pdbx_strand_id
1 'polypeptide(L)'
;MAVLAQGNWLDQIAALPTDATRYDFLRRRRWLHNFAAAEQLYDEIVRLSRIDLDRASGLARAAQTLAKHIDDDAARALGMRARGHVLHLSGRHAEAIRAYERAISIYRRLSRELDIGRTYNGALHTLIYLGRYGTATSWAKKARKIFQKYGDRLRLARLDLNLGNIHYRQDRFENALQLYERAYRQFQRLGEPQDIAIALRNIAVCHISLNQFARALSVYIQARSHCERHDMRVLVAEADYNIAYLHYLRGEYTVAMQMYEAARQRSEQV
;
A
#
# COMPACT_ATOMS: atom_id res chain seq x y z
N MET A 1 11.95 -35.28 -4.78
CA MET A 1 13.16 -34.63 -4.25
C MET A 1 13.59 -33.38 -5.00
N ALA A 2 12.64 -32.51 -5.46
CA ALA A 2 12.97 -31.28 -6.21
C ALA A 2 12.49 -29.98 -5.53
N VAL A 3 11.95 -30.05 -4.31
CA VAL A 3 11.30 -28.89 -3.65
C VAL A 3 12.25 -28.16 -2.66
N LEU A 4 13.37 -28.75 -2.29
CA LEU A 4 14.27 -28.21 -1.24
C LEU A 4 15.48 -27.40 -1.74
N ALA A 5 15.64 -27.18 -3.06
CA ALA A 5 16.75 -26.41 -3.62
C ALA A 5 16.36 -25.05 -4.22
N GLN A 6 15.12 -24.61 -4.07
CA GLN A 6 14.64 -23.31 -4.51
C GLN A 6 14.74 -22.31 -3.34
N GLY A 7 15.95 -22.01 -2.89
CA GLY A 7 16.18 -20.85 -2.02
C GLY A 7 15.43 -19.65 -2.60
N ASN A 8 14.76 -18.84 -1.73
CA ASN A 8 13.82 -17.80 -2.09
C ASN A 8 14.28 -17.02 -3.33
N TRP A 9 13.78 -17.39 -4.51
CA TRP A 9 14.18 -16.80 -5.78
C TRP A 9 13.90 -15.30 -5.85
N LEU A 10 12.93 -14.84 -5.05
CA LEU A 10 12.60 -13.43 -4.92
C LEU A 10 13.73 -12.65 -4.25
N ASP A 11 14.33 -13.19 -3.19
CA ASP A 11 15.50 -12.56 -2.56
C ASP A 11 16.69 -12.57 -3.50
N GLN A 12 16.90 -13.67 -4.25
CA GLN A 12 17.98 -13.76 -5.22
C GLN A 12 17.85 -12.70 -6.32
N ILE A 13 16.66 -12.57 -6.94
CA ILE A 13 16.47 -11.58 -8.03
C ILE A 13 16.47 -10.14 -7.48
N ALA A 14 16.00 -9.92 -6.25
CA ALA A 14 16.03 -8.60 -5.60
C ALA A 14 17.47 -8.13 -5.30
N ALA A 15 18.37 -9.05 -4.97
CA ALA A 15 19.77 -8.75 -4.69
C ALA A 15 20.62 -8.47 -5.95
N LEU A 16 20.11 -8.80 -7.15
CA LEU A 16 20.87 -8.57 -8.39
C LEU A 16 21.03 -7.07 -8.69
N PRO A 17 22.24 -6.62 -9.06
CA PRO A 17 22.54 -5.19 -9.14
C PRO A 17 21.96 -4.50 -10.38
N THR A 18 21.83 -5.22 -11.48
CA THR A 18 21.44 -4.62 -12.76
C THR A 18 20.22 -5.28 -13.41
N ASP A 19 19.57 -4.56 -14.30
CA ASP A 19 18.46 -5.13 -15.08
C ASP A 19 18.92 -6.24 -16.03
N ALA A 20 20.15 -6.17 -16.55
CA ALA A 20 20.73 -7.23 -17.38
C ALA A 20 20.88 -8.54 -16.61
N THR A 21 21.37 -8.49 -15.37
CA THR A 21 21.51 -9.68 -14.53
C THR A 21 20.15 -10.25 -14.14
N ARG A 22 19.14 -9.39 -13.87
CA ARG A 22 17.75 -9.83 -13.62
C ARG A 22 17.12 -10.47 -14.84
N TYR A 23 17.38 -9.93 -16.04
CA TYR A 23 16.94 -10.51 -17.31
C TYR A 23 17.50 -11.91 -17.51
N ASP A 24 18.83 -12.09 -17.36
CA ASP A 24 19.48 -13.38 -17.49
C ASP A 24 19.01 -14.39 -16.44
N PHE A 25 18.78 -13.91 -15.22
CA PHE A 25 18.22 -14.75 -14.14
C PHE A 25 16.86 -15.35 -14.54
N LEU A 26 15.95 -14.52 -15.05
CA LEU A 26 14.62 -14.95 -15.48
C LEU A 26 14.69 -15.82 -16.73
N ARG A 27 15.48 -15.43 -17.73
CA ARG A 27 15.63 -16.15 -18.99
C ARG A 27 16.10 -17.60 -18.80
N ARG A 28 17.03 -17.82 -17.87
CA ARG A 28 17.60 -19.16 -17.60
C ARG A 28 16.67 -20.07 -16.77
N ARG A 29 15.65 -19.50 -16.10
CA ARG A 29 14.77 -20.23 -15.18
C ARG A 29 13.37 -20.39 -15.77
N ARG A 30 13.23 -21.28 -16.77
CA ARG A 30 11.95 -21.49 -17.46
C ARG A 30 10.78 -21.86 -16.54
N TRP A 31 11.07 -22.45 -15.38
CA TRP A 31 10.06 -22.78 -14.38
C TRP A 31 9.39 -21.54 -13.75
N LEU A 32 10.00 -20.35 -13.88
CA LEU A 32 9.38 -19.07 -13.51
C LEU A 32 8.46 -18.50 -14.60
N HIS A 33 8.45 -19.08 -15.81
CA HIS A 33 7.65 -18.55 -16.91
C HIS A 33 6.19 -18.96 -16.78
N ASN A 34 5.53 -18.51 -15.69
CA ASN A 34 4.11 -18.72 -15.41
C ASN A 34 3.51 -17.55 -14.65
N PHE A 35 2.18 -17.44 -14.65
CA PHE A 35 1.46 -16.34 -14.03
C PHE A 35 1.66 -16.28 -12.50
N ALA A 36 1.77 -17.44 -11.82
CA ALA A 36 1.99 -17.48 -10.37
C ALA A 36 3.32 -16.82 -9.97
N ALA A 37 4.39 -17.01 -10.75
CA ALA A 37 5.66 -16.32 -10.52
C ALA A 37 5.51 -14.79 -10.74
N ALA A 38 4.70 -14.37 -11.70
CA ALA A 38 4.42 -12.94 -11.89
C ALA A 38 3.64 -12.33 -10.72
N GLU A 39 2.71 -13.09 -10.11
CA GLU A 39 1.99 -12.67 -8.90
C GLU A 39 2.92 -12.56 -7.69
N GLN A 40 3.75 -13.57 -7.45
CA GLN A 40 4.75 -13.55 -6.38
C GLN A 40 5.70 -12.34 -6.52
N LEU A 41 6.16 -12.06 -7.74
CA LEU A 41 7.02 -10.92 -8.01
C LEU A 41 6.30 -9.59 -7.77
N TYR A 42 5.01 -9.51 -8.11
CA TYR A 42 4.19 -8.33 -7.81
C TYR A 42 4.08 -8.09 -6.31
N ASP A 43 3.79 -9.13 -5.53
CA ASP A 43 3.65 -9.01 -4.08
C ASP A 43 4.98 -8.60 -3.42
N GLU A 44 6.09 -9.14 -3.92
CA GLU A 44 7.43 -8.75 -3.46
C GLU A 44 7.76 -7.29 -3.82
N ILE A 45 7.38 -6.80 -5.00
CA ILE A 45 7.51 -5.39 -5.37
C ILE A 45 6.74 -4.50 -4.40
N VAL A 46 5.51 -4.87 -4.05
CA VAL A 46 4.69 -4.11 -3.09
C VAL A 46 5.33 -4.11 -1.70
N ARG A 47 5.88 -5.24 -1.25
CA ARG A 47 6.57 -5.38 0.03
C ARG A 47 7.82 -4.49 0.08
N LEU A 48 8.70 -4.65 -0.91
CA LEU A 48 9.98 -3.92 -0.97
C LEU A 48 9.80 -2.42 -1.21
N SER A 49 8.73 -2.00 -1.86
CA SER A 49 8.48 -0.59 -2.13
C SER A 49 8.34 0.28 -0.87
N ARG A 50 8.14 -0.33 0.29
CA ARG A 50 8.09 0.33 1.60
C ARG A 50 9.44 0.38 2.32
N ILE A 51 10.44 -0.36 1.83
CA ILE A 51 11.73 -0.58 2.48
C ILE A 51 12.85 -0.03 1.59
N ASP A 52 12.83 -0.39 0.30
CA ASP A 52 13.86 -0.07 -0.68
C ASP A 52 13.19 0.14 -2.06
N LEU A 53 12.92 1.41 -2.36
CA LEU A 53 12.21 1.78 -3.59
C LEU A 53 13.05 1.51 -4.85
N ASP A 54 14.38 1.57 -4.76
CA ASP A 54 15.26 1.30 -5.90
C ASP A 54 15.25 -0.17 -6.29
N ARG A 55 15.32 -1.07 -5.29
CA ARG A 55 15.14 -2.51 -5.52
C ARG A 55 13.75 -2.84 -6.06
N ALA A 56 12.70 -2.27 -5.48
CA ALA A 56 11.33 -2.43 -6.00
C ALA A 56 11.20 -1.97 -7.45
N SER A 57 11.88 -0.86 -7.81
CA SER A 57 11.92 -0.35 -9.20
C SER A 57 12.61 -1.32 -10.15
N GLY A 58 13.72 -1.91 -9.75
CA GLY A 58 14.41 -2.95 -10.51
C GLY A 58 13.52 -4.18 -10.72
N LEU A 59 12.85 -4.65 -9.67
CA LEU A 59 11.91 -5.78 -9.77
C LEU A 59 10.69 -5.46 -10.65
N ALA A 60 10.18 -4.23 -10.63
CA ALA A 60 9.08 -3.84 -11.51
C ALA A 60 9.47 -3.88 -12.99
N ARG A 61 10.73 -3.56 -13.34
CA ARG A 61 11.26 -3.77 -14.70
C ARG A 61 11.44 -5.25 -15.02
N ALA A 62 11.91 -6.05 -14.05
CA ALA A 62 12.02 -7.51 -14.18
C ALA A 62 10.64 -8.16 -14.40
N ALA A 63 9.58 -7.69 -13.74
CA ALA A 63 8.22 -8.18 -13.94
C ALA A 63 7.71 -7.95 -15.36
N GLN A 64 8.05 -6.81 -16.00
CA GLN A 64 7.71 -6.57 -17.40
C GLN A 64 8.48 -7.50 -18.35
N THR A 65 9.71 -7.82 -18.01
CA THR A 65 10.53 -8.79 -18.75
C THR A 65 9.97 -10.20 -18.61
N LEU A 66 9.64 -10.62 -17.41
CA LEU A 66 9.02 -11.92 -17.14
C LEU A 66 7.72 -12.07 -17.92
N ALA A 67 6.87 -11.04 -17.93
CA ALA A 67 5.62 -11.05 -18.67
C ALA A 67 5.78 -11.25 -20.18
N LYS A 68 6.90 -10.81 -20.76
CA LYS A 68 7.23 -11.08 -22.18
C LYS A 68 7.62 -12.54 -22.41
N HIS A 69 8.30 -13.17 -21.45
CA HIS A 69 8.69 -14.57 -21.54
C HIS A 69 7.51 -15.54 -21.35
N ILE A 70 6.52 -15.13 -20.53
CA ILE A 70 5.30 -15.91 -20.28
C ILE A 70 4.38 -15.88 -21.51
N ASP A 71 4.46 -14.80 -22.33
CA ASP A 71 3.54 -14.51 -23.44
C ASP A 71 2.05 -14.52 -23.01
N ASP A 72 1.77 -13.96 -21.84
CA ASP A 72 0.45 -13.88 -21.24
C ASP A 72 0.06 -12.40 -21.03
N ASP A 73 -1.06 -12.00 -21.59
CA ASP A 73 -1.57 -10.63 -21.47
C ASP A 73 -1.93 -10.26 -20.03
N ALA A 74 -2.39 -11.22 -19.21
CA ALA A 74 -2.67 -10.96 -17.80
C ALA A 74 -1.38 -10.67 -17.01
N ALA A 75 -0.29 -11.40 -17.30
CA ALA A 75 1.03 -11.12 -16.73
C ALA A 75 1.56 -9.75 -17.19
N ARG A 76 1.33 -9.38 -18.48
CA ARG A 76 1.69 -8.03 -18.99
C ARG A 76 0.93 -6.93 -18.24
N ALA A 77 -0.37 -7.11 -18.01
CA ALA A 77 -1.18 -6.16 -17.24
C ALA A 77 -0.71 -6.05 -15.78
N LEU A 78 -0.35 -7.18 -15.14
CA LEU A 78 0.19 -7.22 -13.79
C LEU A 78 1.53 -6.48 -13.70
N GLY A 79 2.44 -6.68 -14.65
CA GLY A 79 3.69 -5.95 -14.74
C GLY A 79 3.49 -4.43 -14.92
N MET A 80 2.49 -4.02 -15.70
CA MET A 80 2.12 -2.61 -15.83
C MET A 80 1.55 -2.03 -14.52
N ARG A 81 0.74 -2.81 -13.79
CA ARG A 81 0.22 -2.43 -12.49
C ARG A 81 1.34 -2.27 -11.46
N ALA A 82 2.31 -3.19 -11.43
CA ALA A 82 3.53 -3.09 -10.61
C ALA A 82 4.32 -1.83 -10.92
N ARG A 83 4.54 -1.55 -12.21
CA ARG A 83 5.19 -0.31 -12.66
C ARG A 83 4.43 0.94 -12.20
N GLY A 84 3.11 0.93 -12.32
CA GLY A 84 2.26 2.05 -11.85
C GLY A 84 2.44 2.30 -10.35
N HIS A 85 2.53 1.25 -9.53
CA HIS A 85 2.77 1.35 -8.10
C HIS A 85 4.12 2.01 -7.78
N VAL A 86 5.19 1.51 -8.38
CA VAL A 86 6.54 2.07 -8.17
C VAL A 86 6.66 3.51 -8.68
N LEU A 87 6.12 3.82 -9.86
CA LEU A 87 6.11 5.17 -10.42
C LEU A 87 5.36 6.15 -9.50
N HIS A 88 4.26 5.71 -8.87
CA HIS A 88 3.55 6.52 -7.89
C HIS A 88 4.45 6.90 -6.71
N LEU A 89 5.13 5.91 -6.11
CA LEU A 89 6.03 6.12 -4.97
C LEU A 89 7.27 6.95 -5.34
N SER A 90 7.72 6.89 -6.59
CA SER A 90 8.80 7.73 -7.14
C SER A 90 8.34 9.15 -7.51
N GLY A 91 7.12 9.57 -7.18
CA GLY A 91 6.58 10.89 -7.51
C GLY A 91 6.18 11.07 -8.99
N ARG A 92 6.36 10.06 -9.85
CA ARG A 92 6.06 10.12 -11.29
C ARG A 92 4.58 9.81 -11.57
N HIS A 93 3.69 10.58 -10.93
CA HIS A 93 2.25 10.28 -10.86
C HIS A 93 1.56 10.24 -12.22
N ALA A 94 1.93 11.13 -13.16
CA ALA A 94 1.35 11.15 -14.51
C ALA A 94 1.68 9.87 -15.31
N GLU A 95 2.87 9.33 -15.13
CA GLU A 95 3.26 8.08 -15.77
C GLU A 95 2.62 6.87 -15.08
N ALA A 96 2.49 6.93 -13.75
CA ALA A 96 1.81 5.90 -12.99
C ALA A 96 0.37 5.72 -13.46
N ILE A 97 -0.38 6.81 -13.67
CA ILE A 97 -1.76 6.73 -14.18
C ILE A 97 -1.80 6.10 -15.57
N ARG A 98 -0.90 6.48 -16.48
CA ARG A 98 -0.83 5.83 -17.80
C ARG A 98 -0.56 4.32 -17.71
N ALA A 99 0.29 3.90 -16.77
CA ALA A 99 0.56 2.48 -16.56
C ALA A 99 -0.68 1.73 -16.03
N TYR A 100 -1.39 2.30 -15.05
CA TYR A 100 -2.65 1.73 -14.55
C TYR A 100 -3.75 1.68 -15.61
N GLU A 101 -3.91 2.71 -16.43
CA GLU A 101 -4.89 2.75 -17.54
C GLU A 101 -4.61 1.65 -18.56
N ARG A 102 -3.33 1.43 -18.93
CA ARG A 102 -2.93 0.32 -19.80
C ARG A 102 -3.24 -1.03 -19.19
N ALA A 103 -2.94 -1.23 -17.91
CA ALA A 103 -3.29 -2.47 -17.21
C ALA A 103 -4.80 -2.72 -17.22
N ILE A 104 -5.61 -1.71 -16.91
CA ILE A 104 -7.08 -1.78 -16.94
C ILE A 104 -7.59 -2.13 -18.34
N SER A 105 -7.02 -1.54 -19.39
CA SER A 105 -7.40 -1.82 -20.78
C SER A 105 -7.19 -3.30 -21.12
N ILE A 106 -6.04 -3.87 -20.74
CA ILE A 106 -5.76 -5.29 -20.98
C ILE A 106 -6.68 -6.17 -20.15
N TYR A 107 -6.82 -5.91 -18.83
CA TYR A 107 -7.73 -6.70 -17.98
C TYR A 107 -9.18 -6.66 -18.45
N ARG A 108 -9.62 -5.54 -19.06
CA ARG A 108 -10.97 -5.44 -19.64
C ARG A 108 -11.14 -6.37 -20.84
N ARG A 109 -10.15 -6.45 -21.76
CA ARG A 109 -10.17 -7.40 -22.88
C ARG A 109 -10.21 -8.85 -22.42
N LEU A 110 -9.57 -9.14 -21.30
CA LEU A 110 -9.51 -10.48 -20.70
C LEU A 110 -10.69 -10.77 -19.76
N SER A 111 -11.65 -9.86 -19.61
CA SER A 111 -12.78 -9.97 -18.67
C SER A 111 -12.36 -10.23 -17.20
N ARG A 112 -11.15 -9.80 -16.81
CA ARG A 112 -10.61 -9.95 -15.45
C ARG A 112 -11.12 -8.85 -14.54
N GLU A 113 -12.41 -8.83 -14.24
CA GLU A 113 -13.07 -7.76 -13.48
C GLU A 113 -12.43 -7.50 -12.12
N LEU A 114 -12.06 -8.54 -11.37
CA LEU A 114 -11.45 -8.37 -10.05
C LEU A 114 -10.12 -7.64 -10.13
N ASP A 115 -9.31 -7.91 -11.14
CA ASP A 115 -8.02 -7.22 -11.35
C ASP A 115 -8.22 -5.77 -11.81
N ILE A 116 -9.30 -5.48 -12.54
CA ILE A 116 -9.72 -4.10 -12.84
C ILE A 116 -10.03 -3.37 -11.53
N GLY A 117 -10.83 -3.97 -10.65
CA GLY A 117 -11.17 -3.40 -9.34
C GLY A 117 -9.93 -3.12 -8.48
N ARG A 118 -9.02 -4.10 -8.41
CA ARG A 118 -7.73 -3.98 -7.70
C ARG A 118 -6.89 -2.84 -8.27
N THR A 119 -6.86 -2.69 -9.59
CA THR A 119 -6.07 -1.65 -10.27
C THR A 119 -6.69 -0.27 -10.04
N TYR A 120 -8.02 -0.13 -10.13
CA TYR A 120 -8.70 1.11 -9.76
C TYR A 120 -8.35 1.53 -8.33
N ASN A 121 -8.47 0.61 -7.36
CA ASN A 121 -8.19 0.92 -5.96
C ASN A 121 -6.72 1.33 -5.75
N GLY A 122 -5.76 0.63 -6.36
CA GLY A 122 -4.33 0.97 -6.27
C GLY A 122 -3.96 2.32 -6.87
N ALA A 123 -4.72 2.78 -7.87
CA ALA A 123 -4.47 4.06 -8.53
C ALA A 123 -5.05 5.28 -7.80
N LEU A 124 -5.91 5.10 -6.79
CA LEU A 124 -6.61 6.21 -6.14
C LEU A 124 -5.66 7.23 -5.53
N HIS A 125 -4.62 6.79 -4.84
CA HIS A 125 -3.61 7.67 -4.26
C HIS A 125 -2.92 8.52 -5.35
N THR A 126 -2.59 7.92 -6.48
CA THR A 126 -1.98 8.64 -7.61
C THR A 126 -2.90 9.74 -8.13
N LEU A 127 -4.20 9.46 -8.24
CA LEU A 127 -5.20 10.44 -8.67
C LEU A 127 -5.37 11.57 -7.65
N ILE A 128 -5.29 11.25 -6.35
CA ILE A 128 -5.32 12.24 -5.26
C ILE A 128 -4.13 13.20 -5.39
N TYR A 129 -2.90 12.69 -5.57
CA TYR A 129 -1.70 13.53 -5.75
C TYR A 129 -1.76 14.40 -7.01
N LEU A 130 -2.46 13.96 -8.04
CA LEU A 130 -2.72 14.76 -9.25
C LEU A 130 -3.90 15.74 -9.12
N GLY A 131 -4.55 15.81 -7.95
CA GLY A 131 -5.76 16.64 -7.76
C GLY A 131 -7.00 16.14 -8.54
N ARG A 132 -6.94 14.94 -9.14
CA ARG A 132 -8.02 14.41 -9.98
C ARG A 132 -9.11 13.72 -9.14
N TYR A 133 -9.66 14.42 -8.16
CA TYR A 133 -10.62 13.86 -7.19
C TYR A 133 -11.90 13.30 -7.83
N GLY A 134 -12.43 13.95 -8.88
CA GLY A 134 -13.59 13.45 -9.62
C GLY A 134 -13.35 12.08 -10.26
N THR A 135 -12.19 11.91 -10.90
CA THR A 135 -11.77 10.63 -11.48
C THR A 135 -11.55 9.58 -10.39
N ALA A 136 -10.89 9.95 -9.28
CA ALA A 136 -10.66 9.06 -8.15
C ALA A 136 -11.97 8.53 -7.57
N THR A 137 -12.95 9.41 -7.35
CA THR A 137 -14.29 9.03 -6.87
C THR A 137 -15.02 8.11 -7.86
N SER A 138 -14.94 8.39 -9.16
CA SER A 138 -15.52 7.54 -10.21
C SER A 138 -14.88 6.14 -10.21
N TRP A 139 -13.55 6.06 -10.14
CA TRP A 139 -12.84 4.78 -10.10
C TRP A 139 -13.13 4.00 -8.82
N ALA A 140 -13.22 4.69 -7.69
CA ALA A 140 -13.63 4.07 -6.42
C ALA A 140 -15.04 3.48 -6.48
N LYS A 141 -16.01 4.18 -7.08
CA LYS A 141 -17.38 3.65 -7.30
C LYS A 141 -17.37 2.38 -8.17
N LYS A 142 -16.56 2.36 -9.24
CA LYS A 142 -16.40 1.17 -10.10
C LYS A 142 -15.77 0.01 -9.35
N ALA A 143 -14.69 0.27 -8.59
CA ALA A 143 -14.04 -0.74 -7.75
C ALA A 143 -15.00 -1.32 -6.70
N ARG A 144 -15.81 -0.47 -6.06
CA ARG A 144 -16.82 -0.89 -5.08
C ARG A 144 -17.83 -1.88 -5.66
N LYS A 145 -18.40 -1.58 -6.84
CA LYS A 145 -19.35 -2.49 -7.52
C LYS A 145 -18.70 -3.85 -7.79
N ILE A 146 -17.45 -3.86 -8.25
CA ILE A 146 -16.72 -5.09 -8.51
C ILE A 146 -16.50 -5.87 -7.21
N PHE A 147 -15.95 -5.25 -6.16
CA PHE A 147 -15.70 -5.94 -4.91
C PHE A 147 -16.96 -6.43 -4.21
N GLN A 148 -18.08 -5.70 -4.34
CA GLN A 148 -19.40 -6.16 -3.87
C GLN A 148 -19.88 -7.40 -4.64
N LYS A 149 -19.76 -7.39 -5.97
CA LYS A 149 -20.13 -8.54 -6.83
C LYS A 149 -19.37 -9.82 -6.44
N TYR A 150 -18.07 -9.68 -6.07
CA TYR A 150 -17.22 -10.80 -5.70
C TYR A 150 -17.17 -11.08 -4.19
N GLY A 151 -17.91 -10.36 -3.36
CA GLY A 151 -17.93 -10.53 -1.91
C GLY A 151 -16.58 -10.24 -1.21
N ASP A 152 -15.71 -9.43 -1.84
CA ASP A 152 -14.36 -9.14 -1.36
C ASP A 152 -14.38 -8.08 -0.25
N ARG A 153 -14.67 -8.55 0.98
CA ARG A 153 -14.83 -7.69 2.16
C ARG A 153 -13.54 -6.94 2.51
N LEU A 154 -12.39 -7.58 2.36
CA LEU A 154 -11.09 -6.96 2.67
C LEU A 154 -10.83 -5.77 1.73
N ARG A 155 -11.04 -5.97 0.43
CA ARG A 155 -10.83 -4.88 -0.54
C ARG A 155 -11.88 -3.79 -0.43
N LEU A 156 -13.10 -4.10 -0.02
CA LEU A 156 -14.10 -3.08 0.31
C LEU A 156 -13.66 -2.21 1.49
N ALA A 157 -13.09 -2.79 2.54
CA ALA A 157 -12.56 -2.05 3.68
C ALA A 157 -11.36 -1.17 3.29
N ARG A 158 -10.41 -1.71 2.50
CA ARG A 158 -9.28 -0.92 1.96
C ARG A 158 -9.74 0.20 1.02
N LEU A 159 -10.82 -0.02 0.27
CA LEU A 159 -11.42 1.03 -0.56
C LEU A 159 -12.04 2.14 0.28
N ASP A 160 -12.65 1.82 1.42
CA ASP A 160 -13.16 2.83 2.36
C ASP A 160 -12.03 3.69 2.95
N LEU A 161 -10.88 3.10 3.29
CA LEU A 161 -9.69 3.87 3.66
C LEU A 161 -9.27 4.87 2.56
N ASN A 162 -9.19 4.39 1.32
CA ASN A 162 -8.78 5.24 0.21
C ASN A 162 -9.80 6.34 -0.11
N LEU A 163 -11.09 6.07 0.03
CA LEU A 163 -12.13 7.09 -0.07
C LEU A 163 -12.05 8.10 1.07
N GLY A 164 -11.74 7.64 2.29
CA GLY A 164 -11.43 8.51 3.42
C GLY A 164 -10.29 9.48 3.09
N ASN A 165 -9.21 8.99 2.47
CA ASN A 165 -8.10 9.84 2.04
C ASN A 165 -8.53 10.90 1.01
N ILE A 166 -9.45 10.58 0.10
CA ILE A 166 -10.00 11.55 -0.85
C ILE A 166 -10.77 12.66 -0.10
N HIS A 167 -11.63 12.28 0.84
CA HIS A 167 -12.39 13.25 1.63
C HIS A 167 -11.46 14.09 2.52
N TYR A 168 -10.48 13.46 3.16
CA TYR A 168 -9.49 14.17 3.99
C TYR A 168 -8.73 15.24 3.19
N ARG A 169 -8.30 14.93 1.97
CA ARG A 169 -7.62 15.89 1.07
C ARG A 169 -8.53 16.99 0.53
N GLN A 170 -9.82 16.88 0.74
CA GLN A 170 -10.83 17.89 0.41
C GLN A 170 -11.34 18.63 1.66
N ASP A 171 -10.64 18.50 2.80
CA ASP A 171 -10.97 19.09 4.11
C ASP A 171 -12.36 18.66 4.63
N ARG A 172 -12.86 17.50 4.15
CA ARG A 172 -14.12 16.91 4.60
C ARG A 172 -13.84 15.88 5.69
N PHE A 173 -13.34 16.35 6.83
CA PHE A 173 -12.77 15.51 7.87
C PHE A 173 -13.78 14.57 8.52
N GLU A 174 -15.02 15.01 8.74
CA GLU A 174 -16.08 14.16 9.29
C GLU A 174 -16.43 13.00 8.35
N ASN A 175 -16.53 13.28 7.04
CA ASN A 175 -16.77 12.23 6.03
C ASN A 175 -15.60 11.24 5.96
N ALA A 176 -14.36 11.73 6.07
CA ALA A 176 -13.18 10.90 6.12
C ALA A 176 -13.19 10.02 7.37
N LEU A 177 -13.49 10.59 8.54
CA LEU A 177 -13.56 9.88 9.81
C LEU A 177 -14.57 8.71 9.77
N GLN A 178 -15.79 8.97 9.27
CA GLN A 178 -16.80 7.91 9.13
C GLN A 178 -16.33 6.73 8.26
N LEU A 179 -15.60 7.03 7.17
CA LEU A 179 -15.06 6.00 6.27
C LEU A 179 -13.92 5.23 6.94
N TYR A 180 -13.02 5.89 7.65
CA TYR A 180 -11.93 5.24 8.37
C TYR A 180 -12.44 4.36 9.51
N GLU A 181 -13.44 4.82 10.30
CA GLU A 181 -14.07 4.01 11.34
C GLU A 181 -14.79 2.79 10.78
N ARG A 182 -15.48 2.94 9.62
CA ARG A 182 -16.09 1.80 8.94
C ARG A 182 -15.07 0.78 8.49
N ALA A 183 -13.97 1.23 7.90
CA ALA A 183 -12.85 0.38 7.50
C ALA A 183 -12.23 -0.32 8.72
N TYR A 184 -11.95 0.40 9.79
CA TYR A 184 -11.42 -0.12 11.06
C TYR A 184 -12.27 -1.28 11.60
N ARG A 185 -13.60 -1.07 11.72
CA ARG A 185 -14.53 -2.14 12.19
C ARG A 185 -14.49 -3.38 11.29
N GLN A 186 -14.31 -3.22 9.98
CA GLN A 186 -14.18 -4.36 9.07
C GLN A 186 -12.85 -5.06 9.24
N PHE A 187 -11.74 -4.34 9.35
CA PHE A 187 -10.42 -4.94 9.59
C PHE A 187 -10.34 -5.69 10.90
N GLN A 188 -11.00 -5.20 11.97
CA GLN A 188 -11.11 -5.94 13.23
C GLN A 188 -11.81 -7.30 13.04
N ARG A 189 -12.92 -7.34 12.28
CA ARG A 189 -13.67 -8.58 11.99
C ARG A 189 -12.87 -9.54 11.10
N LEU A 190 -12.00 -9.03 10.24
CA LEU A 190 -11.19 -9.81 9.31
C LEU A 190 -9.86 -10.26 9.93
N GLY A 191 -9.46 -9.69 11.06
CA GLY A 191 -8.19 -9.98 11.70
C GLY A 191 -6.98 -9.47 10.92
N GLU A 192 -7.04 -8.24 10.36
CA GLU A 192 -6.00 -7.65 9.52
C GLU A 192 -5.16 -6.62 10.32
N PRO A 193 -4.09 -7.05 11.04
CA PRO A 193 -3.43 -6.19 12.02
C PRO A 193 -2.80 -4.93 11.42
N GLN A 194 -2.19 -5.03 10.24
CA GLN A 194 -1.56 -3.87 9.58
C GLN A 194 -2.60 -2.84 9.11
N ASP A 195 -3.72 -3.31 8.55
CA ASP A 195 -4.80 -2.43 8.11
C ASP A 195 -5.50 -1.76 9.29
N ILE A 196 -5.60 -2.45 10.45
CA ILE A 196 -6.10 -1.88 11.72
C ILE A 196 -5.20 -0.71 12.17
N ALA A 197 -3.87 -0.90 12.18
CA ALA A 197 -2.93 0.15 12.58
C ALA A 197 -3.04 1.38 11.66
N ILE A 198 -3.13 1.18 10.34
CA ILE A 198 -3.31 2.25 9.36
C ILE A 198 -4.64 2.99 9.58
N ALA A 199 -5.73 2.26 9.84
CA ALA A 199 -7.04 2.87 10.08
C ALA A 199 -7.05 3.72 11.35
N LEU A 200 -6.49 3.22 12.45
CA LEU A 200 -6.36 3.96 13.71
C LEU A 200 -5.55 5.23 13.53
N ARG A 201 -4.39 5.16 12.85
CA ARG A 201 -3.60 6.36 12.53
C ARG A 201 -4.43 7.41 11.77
N ASN A 202 -5.15 7.00 10.73
CA ASN A 202 -5.95 7.91 9.92
C ASN A 202 -7.13 8.52 10.73
N ILE A 203 -7.75 7.76 11.63
CA ILE A 203 -8.78 8.25 12.56
C ILE A 203 -8.18 9.31 13.47
N ALA A 204 -7.00 9.06 14.08
CA ALA A 204 -6.33 10.02 14.95
C ALA A 204 -5.98 11.32 14.20
N VAL A 205 -5.46 11.23 12.98
CA VAL A 205 -5.18 12.39 12.11
C VAL A 205 -6.45 13.20 11.82
N CYS A 206 -7.59 12.55 11.58
CA CYS A 206 -8.86 13.26 11.44
C CYS A 206 -9.27 14.00 12.72
N HIS A 207 -9.10 13.38 13.88
CA HIS A 207 -9.38 14.05 15.15
C HIS A 207 -8.49 15.26 15.39
N ILE A 208 -7.21 15.24 14.96
CA ILE A 208 -6.33 16.41 15.01
C ILE A 208 -6.91 17.53 14.12
N SER A 209 -7.27 17.21 12.87
CA SER A 209 -7.83 18.19 11.92
C SER A 209 -9.18 18.77 12.40
N LEU A 210 -9.89 18.05 13.26
CA LEU A 210 -11.13 18.50 13.92
C LEU A 210 -10.88 19.19 15.27
N ASN A 211 -9.62 19.48 15.64
CA ASN A 211 -9.22 20.04 16.94
C ASN A 211 -9.64 19.19 18.16
N GLN A 212 -9.85 17.88 17.96
CA GLN A 212 -10.26 16.94 19.00
C GLN A 212 -9.03 16.22 19.59
N PHE A 213 -8.06 16.97 20.13
CA PHE A 213 -6.75 16.45 20.54
C PHE A 213 -6.81 15.33 21.60
N ALA A 214 -7.74 15.39 22.55
CA ALA A 214 -7.90 14.32 23.53
C ALA A 214 -8.32 12.98 22.89
N ARG A 215 -9.23 13.02 21.91
CA ARG A 215 -9.65 11.84 21.15
C ARG A 215 -8.50 11.32 20.27
N ALA A 216 -7.77 12.21 19.60
CA ALA A 216 -6.60 11.83 18.82
C ALA A 216 -5.57 11.10 19.66
N LEU A 217 -5.26 11.59 20.87
CA LEU A 217 -4.33 10.96 21.80
C LEU A 217 -4.79 9.57 22.20
N SER A 218 -6.06 9.41 22.57
CA SER A 218 -6.64 8.10 22.93
C SER A 218 -6.50 7.09 21.77
N VAL A 219 -6.78 7.52 20.55
CA VAL A 219 -6.68 6.64 19.36
C VAL A 219 -5.22 6.30 19.03
N TYR A 220 -4.27 7.22 19.20
CA TYR A 220 -2.84 6.89 19.01
C TYR A 220 -2.32 5.94 20.06
N ILE A 221 -2.73 6.07 21.33
CA ILE A 221 -2.40 5.11 22.40
C ILE A 221 -2.95 3.72 22.05
N GLN A 222 -4.18 3.66 21.55
CA GLN A 222 -4.77 2.41 21.06
C GLN A 222 -3.98 1.82 19.87
N ALA A 223 -3.58 2.65 18.92
CA ALA A 223 -2.76 2.22 17.75
C ALA A 223 -1.41 1.67 18.22
N ARG A 224 -0.73 2.35 19.13
CA ARG A 224 0.53 1.95 19.71
C ARG A 224 0.43 0.56 20.38
N SER A 225 -0.54 0.41 21.30
CA SER A 225 -0.79 -0.85 21.98
C SER A 225 -1.15 -2.00 21.03
N HIS A 226 -1.90 -1.71 19.96
CA HIS A 226 -2.18 -2.68 18.92
C HIS A 226 -0.90 -3.11 18.19
N CYS A 227 -0.05 -2.16 17.80
CA CYS A 227 1.22 -2.44 17.11
C CYS A 227 2.19 -3.24 17.99
N GLU A 228 2.26 -2.95 19.30
CA GLU A 228 3.08 -3.71 20.25
C GLU A 228 2.64 -5.18 20.34
N ARG A 229 1.34 -5.43 20.47
CA ARG A 229 0.80 -6.80 20.54
C ARG A 229 1.07 -7.63 19.28
N HIS A 230 1.32 -7.00 18.14
CA HIS A 230 1.58 -7.65 16.86
C HIS A 230 3.03 -7.54 16.39
N ASP A 231 3.97 -7.15 17.27
CA ASP A 231 5.42 -6.97 16.99
C ASP A 231 5.71 -6.07 15.77
N MET A 232 4.89 -5.03 15.57
CA MET A 232 5.05 -4.07 14.48
C MET A 232 5.94 -2.89 14.91
N ARG A 233 7.23 -3.14 15.15
CA ARG A 233 8.18 -2.20 15.80
C ARG A 233 8.23 -0.83 15.12
N VAL A 234 8.29 -0.79 13.79
CA VAL A 234 8.30 0.47 13.01
C VAL A 234 7.04 1.30 13.27
N LEU A 235 5.86 0.64 13.31
CA LEU A 235 4.59 1.32 13.55
C LEU A 235 4.43 1.76 15.02
N VAL A 236 5.08 1.07 15.97
CA VAL A 236 5.18 1.53 17.37
C VAL A 236 5.97 2.83 17.44
N ALA A 237 7.13 2.90 16.80
CA ALA A 237 7.94 4.12 16.76
C ALA A 237 7.21 5.28 16.07
N GLU A 238 6.47 5.00 14.99
CA GLU A 238 5.61 5.99 14.32
C GLU A 238 4.49 6.49 15.25
N ALA A 239 3.86 5.60 16.02
CA ALA A 239 2.82 5.98 16.98
C ALA A 239 3.38 6.84 18.13
N ASP A 240 4.55 6.49 18.68
CA ASP A 240 5.25 7.26 19.70
C ASP A 240 5.57 8.68 19.20
N TYR A 241 6.09 8.79 17.95
CA TYR A 241 6.34 10.09 17.32
C TYR A 241 5.05 10.93 17.21
N ASN A 242 3.95 10.33 16.79
CA ASN A 242 2.67 11.02 16.63
C ASN A 242 2.07 11.44 17.98
N ILE A 243 2.26 10.64 19.05
CA ILE A 243 1.87 11.01 20.41
C ILE A 243 2.70 12.22 20.89
N ALA A 244 4.02 12.20 20.66
CA ALA A 244 4.89 13.34 20.98
C ALA A 244 4.45 14.62 20.25
N TYR A 245 4.08 14.50 18.96
CA TYR A 245 3.55 15.61 18.17
C TYR A 245 2.25 16.19 18.76
N LEU A 246 1.36 15.34 19.29
CA LEU A 246 0.16 15.81 19.98
C LEU A 246 0.47 16.59 21.25
N HIS A 247 1.43 16.15 22.06
CA HIS A 247 1.88 16.91 23.23
C HIS A 247 2.47 18.27 22.81
N TYR A 248 3.25 18.30 21.71
CA TYR A 248 3.74 19.55 21.15
C TYR A 248 2.59 20.50 20.75
N LEU A 249 1.55 20.02 20.04
CA LEU A 249 0.39 20.82 19.64
C LEU A 249 -0.40 21.37 20.83
N ARG A 250 -0.32 20.70 22.00
CA ARG A 250 -0.95 21.13 23.25
C ARG A 250 -0.10 22.10 24.07
N GLY A 251 1.12 22.44 23.59
CA GLY A 251 2.05 23.30 24.31
C GLY A 251 2.84 22.57 25.42
N GLU A 252 2.73 21.26 25.54
CA GLU A 252 3.41 20.42 26.53
C GLU A 252 4.83 20.06 26.03
N TYR A 253 5.66 21.08 25.75
CA TYR A 253 6.92 20.95 25.02
C TYR A 253 7.95 20.04 25.69
N THR A 254 8.07 20.08 27.03
CA THR A 254 9.00 19.22 27.75
C THR A 254 8.65 17.74 27.58
N VAL A 255 7.37 17.40 27.69
CA VAL A 255 6.89 16.03 27.47
C VAL A 255 7.11 15.60 26.04
N ALA A 256 6.77 16.47 25.08
CA ALA A 256 6.98 16.20 23.66
C ALA A 256 8.44 15.89 23.33
N MET A 257 9.38 16.69 23.84
CA MET A 257 10.83 16.49 23.62
C MET A 257 11.31 15.13 24.18
N GLN A 258 10.91 14.80 25.41
CA GLN A 258 11.26 13.50 26.00
C GLN A 258 10.73 12.32 25.17
N MET A 259 9.51 12.43 24.68
CA MET A 259 8.89 11.38 23.86
C MET A 259 9.53 11.29 22.47
N TYR A 260 9.88 12.41 21.84
CA TYR A 260 10.62 12.39 20.56
C TYR A 260 11.98 11.72 20.71
N GLU A 261 12.71 12.00 21.76
CA GLU A 261 14.01 11.37 21.99
C GLU A 261 13.86 9.86 22.23
N ALA A 262 12.87 9.43 23.01
CA ALA A 262 12.56 8.02 23.20
C ALA A 262 12.14 7.32 21.89
N ALA A 263 11.34 7.99 21.04
CA ALA A 263 10.93 7.46 19.73
C ALA A 263 12.14 7.34 18.78
N ARG A 264 13.05 8.32 18.78
CA ARG A 264 14.30 8.28 18.01
C ARG A 264 15.16 7.08 18.40
N GLN A 265 15.43 6.90 19.70
CA GLN A 265 16.23 5.78 20.20
C GLN A 265 15.65 4.41 19.83
N ARG A 266 14.31 4.26 19.85
CA ARG A 266 13.67 3.02 19.42
C ARG A 266 13.77 2.80 17.91
N SER A 267 13.68 3.85 17.09
CA SER A 267 13.78 3.71 15.64
C SER A 267 15.20 3.37 15.17
N GLU A 268 16.23 3.74 15.95
CA GLU A 268 17.64 3.37 15.69
C GLU A 268 17.93 1.89 16.01
N GLN A 269 17.05 1.21 16.77
CA GLN A 269 17.18 -0.20 17.16
C GLN A 269 16.43 -1.17 16.22
N VAL A 270 15.75 -0.66 15.21
CA VAL A 270 14.93 -1.42 14.25
C VAL A 270 15.59 -1.45 12.90
#